data_f83a69368bb82764efa819650a48fad3
#
_entry.id   f83a69368bb82764efa819650a48fad3
#
_cell.length_a   1.000
_cell.length_b   1.000
_cell.length_c   1.000
_cell.angle_alpha   90.00
_cell.angle_beta   90.00
_cell.angle_gamma   90.00
#
_symmetry.space_group_name_H-M   'P 1'
#
loop_
_entity.id
_entity.type
_entity.pdbx_description
1 polymer ?
#
loop_
_entity_poly.entity_id
_entity_poly.type
_entity_poly.pdbx_seq_one_letter_code
_entity_poly.pdbx_strand_id
1 'polypeptide(L)'
;MVGRGPYKVESVEQPTSDALLIADRIISDVGPYKLPPTIAPITVPRVVVPDSDIQSVRVAVNRQGVGSTVSIADIDRLAIETSQAARNELIARAVARRVIKKATVAAVKHQTSANSLASLGFDAAGVAWEALENADTRCWGLLPRNIQVLRIEVPAG
;
A
#
# COMPACT_ATOMS: atom_id res chain seq x y z
N MET A 1 2.27 10.14 -22.65
CA MET A 1 2.46 9.90 -21.22
C MET A 1 3.27 11.05 -20.65
N VAL A 2 2.78 11.69 -19.61
CA VAL A 2 3.37 12.93 -19.10
C VAL A 2 3.50 12.86 -17.58
N GLY A 3 4.64 13.34 -17.07
CA GLY A 3 4.93 13.42 -15.64
C GLY A 3 5.27 12.08 -14.99
N ARG A 4 5.87 12.15 -13.79
CA ARG A 4 6.09 11.00 -12.94
C ARG A 4 4.80 10.67 -12.18
N GLY A 5 4.35 9.44 -12.27
CA GLY A 5 3.13 9.00 -11.62
C GLY A 5 3.27 8.70 -10.13
N PRO A 6 2.20 8.21 -9.52
CA PRO A 6 2.11 7.95 -8.09
C PRO A 6 3.06 6.81 -7.67
N TYR A 7 3.54 6.88 -6.44
CA TYR A 7 4.38 5.85 -5.84
C TYR A 7 3.94 5.57 -4.41
N LYS A 8 4.40 4.44 -3.85
CA LYS A 8 4.06 4.02 -2.49
C LYS A 8 5.22 4.34 -1.54
N VAL A 9 4.86 4.80 -0.34
CA VAL A 9 5.77 4.98 0.80
C VAL A 9 5.21 4.23 2.00
N GLU A 10 6.07 3.91 2.95
CA GLU A 10 5.64 3.39 4.24
C GLU A 10 5.01 4.49 5.08
N SER A 11 3.91 4.16 5.74
CA SER A 11 3.20 5.02 6.66
C SER A 11 2.80 4.22 7.90
N VAL A 12 3.06 4.78 9.06
CA VAL A 12 2.63 4.20 10.34
C VAL A 12 1.25 4.74 10.67
N GLU A 13 0.29 3.85 10.85
CA GLU A 13 -1.11 4.21 11.05
C GLU A 13 -1.74 3.46 12.22
N GLN A 14 -2.66 4.15 12.91
CA GLN A 14 -3.53 3.51 13.89
C GLN A 14 -4.68 2.80 13.16
N PRO A 15 -5.00 1.55 13.52
CA PRO A 15 -6.15 0.86 12.97
C PRO A 15 -7.46 1.60 13.31
N THR A 16 -8.28 1.80 12.30
CA THR A 16 -9.64 2.33 12.46
C THR A 16 -10.59 1.26 12.99
N SER A 17 -11.72 1.67 13.58
CA SER A 17 -12.77 0.73 14.04
C SER A 17 -13.24 -0.19 12.92
N ASP A 18 -13.44 0.34 11.72
CA ASP A 18 -13.88 -0.46 10.57
C ASP A 18 -12.83 -1.49 10.16
N ALA A 19 -11.55 -1.09 10.15
CA ALA A 19 -10.46 -2.01 9.86
C ALA A 19 -10.36 -3.11 10.94
N LEU A 20 -10.63 -2.79 12.20
CA LEU A 20 -10.64 -3.78 13.28
C LEU A 20 -11.80 -4.78 13.15
N LEU A 21 -12.99 -4.33 12.74
CA LEU A 21 -14.12 -5.23 12.46
C LEU A 21 -13.80 -6.21 11.31
N ILE A 22 -13.19 -5.71 10.25
CA ILE A 22 -12.75 -6.55 9.12
C ILE A 22 -11.65 -7.52 9.57
N ALA A 23 -10.69 -7.05 10.39
CA ALA A 23 -9.63 -7.89 10.92
C ALA A 23 -10.15 -9.01 11.82
N ASP A 24 -11.11 -8.71 12.69
CA ASP A 24 -11.75 -9.70 13.56
C ASP A 24 -12.43 -10.79 12.75
N ARG A 25 -13.10 -10.41 11.67
CA ARG A 25 -13.70 -11.37 10.74
C ARG A 25 -12.66 -12.28 10.11
N ILE A 26 -11.58 -11.71 9.57
CA ILE A 26 -10.48 -12.47 8.94
C ILE A 26 -9.86 -13.45 9.96
N ILE A 27 -9.64 -12.99 11.18
CA ILE A 27 -9.01 -13.79 12.25
C ILE A 27 -9.93 -14.96 12.65
N SER A 28 -11.22 -14.71 12.79
CA SER A 28 -12.23 -15.73 13.15
C SER A 28 -12.38 -16.81 12.09
N ASP A 29 -12.20 -16.45 10.81
CA ASP A 29 -12.25 -17.42 9.70
C ASP A 29 -11.00 -18.33 9.66
N VAL A 30 -9.87 -17.89 10.23
CA VAL A 30 -8.60 -18.65 10.25
C VAL A 30 -8.53 -19.59 11.46
N GLY A 31 -9.11 -19.23 12.59
CA GLY A 31 -9.05 -20.05 13.80
C GLY A 31 -9.60 -19.35 15.05
N PRO A 32 -9.48 -19.97 16.22
CA PRO A 32 -10.04 -19.46 17.48
C PRO A 32 -9.20 -18.31 18.06
N TYR A 33 -8.77 -17.41 17.23
CA TYR A 33 -7.98 -16.24 17.62
C TYR A 33 -8.91 -15.07 17.94
N LYS A 34 -8.44 -14.16 18.80
CA LYS A 34 -9.18 -12.95 19.18
C LYS A 34 -8.28 -11.72 19.04
N LEU A 35 -8.88 -10.59 18.69
CA LEU A 35 -8.19 -9.31 18.71
C LEU A 35 -7.80 -8.95 20.16
N PRO A 36 -6.56 -8.50 20.39
CA PRO A 36 -6.18 -7.94 21.68
C PRO A 36 -6.92 -6.60 21.91
N PRO A 37 -7.16 -6.23 23.18
CA PRO A 37 -7.89 -5.00 23.51
C PRO A 37 -7.15 -3.73 23.07
N THR A 38 -5.84 -3.81 22.90
CA THR A 38 -5.00 -2.71 22.42
C THR A 38 -4.15 -3.19 21.25
N ILE A 39 -4.23 -2.47 20.14
CA ILE A 39 -3.45 -2.76 18.93
C ILE A 39 -2.50 -1.60 18.69
N ALA A 40 -1.21 -1.91 18.65
CA ALA A 40 -0.17 -0.94 18.32
C ALA A 40 -0.30 -0.47 16.85
N PRO A 41 0.24 0.71 16.52
CA PRO A 41 0.29 1.20 15.16
C PRO A 41 0.92 0.17 14.22
N ILE A 42 0.46 0.15 12.99
CA ILE A 42 0.94 -0.77 11.94
C ILE A 42 1.53 0.02 10.78
N THR A 43 2.50 -0.57 10.12
CA THR A 43 3.11 -0.01 8.90
C THR A 43 2.34 -0.49 7.68
N VAL A 44 1.79 0.45 6.91
CA VAL A 44 1.01 0.18 5.70
C VAL A 44 1.53 1.02 4.53
N PRO A 45 1.37 0.57 3.27
CA PRO A 45 1.72 1.38 2.13
C PRO A 45 0.73 2.53 1.93
N ARG A 46 1.25 3.73 1.71
CA ARG A 46 0.47 4.93 1.35
C ARG A 46 0.88 5.42 -0.02
N VAL A 47 -0.09 5.75 -0.86
CA VAL A 47 0.16 6.36 -2.16
C VAL A 47 0.50 7.83 -2.00
N VAL A 48 1.57 8.25 -2.65
CA VAL A 48 2.03 9.63 -2.74
C VAL A 48 2.09 10.03 -4.21
N VAL A 49 1.59 11.21 -4.51
CA VAL A 49 1.60 11.81 -5.83
C VAL A 49 2.68 12.89 -5.85
N PRO A 50 3.65 12.84 -6.77
CA PRO A 50 4.63 13.90 -6.93
C PRO A 50 3.99 15.17 -7.48
N ASP A 51 4.43 16.32 -7.00
CA ASP A 51 4.05 17.60 -7.62
C ASP A 51 4.57 17.69 -9.03
N SER A 52 3.76 18.27 -9.93
CA SER A 52 4.15 18.51 -11.31
C SER A 52 3.32 19.66 -11.90
N ASP A 53 4.00 20.62 -12.47
CA ASP A 53 3.39 21.79 -13.13
C ASP A 53 2.96 21.50 -14.58
N ILE A 54 3.30 20.30 -15.10
CA ILE A 54 3.02 19.94 -16.48
C ILE A 54 1.57 19.50 -16.62
N GLN A 55 0.74 20.37 -17.19
CA GLN A 55 -0.68 20.08 -17.46
C GLN A 55 -0.92 19.59 -18.88
N SER A 56 -0.16 20.09 -19.85
CA SER A 56 -0.27 19.70 -21.26
C SER A 56 1.07 19.80 -21.97
N VAL A 57 1.18 19.12 -23.09
CA VAL A 57 2.36 19.18 -23.96
C VAL A 57 1.96 19.82 -25.27
N ARG A 58 2.68 20.88 -25.65
CA ARG A 58 2.52 21.50 -26.97
C ARG A 58 3.29 20.69 -28.02
N VAL A 59 2.61 20.34 -29.08
CA VAL A 59 3.18 19.56 -30.18
C VAL A 59 3.42 20.46 -31.42
N ALA A 60 4.59 20.31 -32.03
CA ALA A 60 4.93 20.98 -33.28
C ALA A 60 5.39 19.94 -34.31
N VAL A 61 4.96 20.11 -35.55
CA VAL A 61 5.42 19.35 -36.73
C VAL A 61 6.07 20.31 -37.69
N ASN A 62 7.29 20.00 -38.15
CA ASN A 62 8.08 20.87 -39.02
C ASN A 62 8.22 22.32 -38.48
N ARG A 63 8.40 22.46 -37.14
CA ARG A 63 8.48 23.75 -36.42
C ARG A 63 7.18 24.56 -36.40
N GLN A 64 6.08 24.03 -36.92
CA GLN A 64 4.75 24.64 -36.79
C GLN A 64 3.99 24.00 -35.66
N GLY A 65 3.46 24.81 -34.74
CA GLY A 65 2.62 24.34 -33.65
C GLY A 65 1.31 23.77 -34.19
N VAL A 66 1.03 22.51 -33.90
CA VAL A 66 -0.20 21.80 -34.37
C VAL A 66 -1.25 21.69 -33.30
N GLY A 67 -0.89 21.93 -32.03
CA GLY A 67 -1.85 21.89 -30.92
C GLY A 67 -1.23 21.51 -29.58
N SER A 68 -2.07 21.36 -28.59
CA SER A 68 -1.69 20.88 -27.27
C SER A 68 -2.44 19.59 -26.95
N THR A 69 -1.79 18.72 -26.19
CA THR A 69 -2.39 17.45 -25.74
C THR A 69 -3.49 17.71 -24.72
N VAL A 70 -4.49 16.81 -24.69
CA VAL A 70 -5.57 16.79 -23.71
C VAL A 70 -5.44 15.51 -22.87
N SER A 71 -5.62 15.65 -21.56
CA SER A 71 -5.59 14.50 -20.65
C SER A 71 -6.85 13.67 -20.85
N ILE A 72 -6.68 12.37 -21.09
CA ILE A 72 -7.78 11.40 -21.21
C ILE A 72 -7.88 10.47 -20.00
N ALA A 73 -6.80 10.34 -19.23
CA ALA A 73 -6.80 9.56 -17.99
C ALA A 73 -5.85 10.20 -16.97
N ASP A 74 -6.37 10.42 -15.78
CA ASP A 74 -5.63 10.91 -14.62
C ASP A 74 -5.29 9.73 -13.71
N ILE A 75 -4.04 9.27 -13.82
CA ILE A 75 -3.53 8.11 -13.07
C ILE A 75 -3.35 8.46 -11.60
N ASP A 76 -2.96 9.70 -11.29
CA ASP A 76 -2.78 10.17 -9.91
C ASP A 76 -4.09 10.07 -9.14
N ARG A 77 -5.15 10.61 -9.72
CA ARG A 77 -6.50 10.58 -9.14
C ARG A 77 -6.99 9.14 -8.96
N LEU A 78 -6.85 8.31 -9.98
CA LEU A 78 -7.26 6.90 -9.93
C LEU A 78 -6.51 6.14 -8.83
N ALA A 79 -5.21 6.36 -8.69
CA ALA A 79 -4.39 5.71 -7.67
C ALA A 79 -4.78 6.14 -6.25
N ILE A 80 -5.08 7.44 -6.04
CA ILE A 80 -5.55 7.95 -4.75
C ILE A 80 -6.91 7.32 -4.40
N GLU A 81 -7.89 7.38 -5.29
CA GLU A 81 -9.25 6.86 -5.07
C GLU A 81 -9.20 5.34 -4.77
N THR A 82 -8.45 4.58 -5.56
CA THR A 82 -8.30 3.13 -5.35
C THR A 82 -7.61 2.82 -4.02
N SER A 83 -6.55 3.57 -3.67
CA SER A 83 -5.83 3.39 -2.41
C SER A 83 -6.71 3.71 -1.21
N GLN A 84 -7.54 4.75 -1.29
CA GLN A 84 -8.47 5.12 -0.21
C GLN A 84 -9.57 4.07 -0.04
N ALA A 85 -10.14 3.57 -1.13
CA ALA A 85 -11.15 2.52 -1.09
C ALA A 85 -10.64 1.21 -0.46
N ALA A 86 -9.39 0.84 -0.73
CA ALA A 86 -8.76 -0.37 -0.20
C ALA A 86 -8.14 -0.21 1.20
N ARG A 87 -8.10 1.01 1.76
CA ARG A 87 -7.31 1.33 2.96
C ARG A 87 -7.68 0.49 4.17
N ASN A 88 -8.96 0.43 4.51
CA ASN A 88 -9.43 -0.32 5.68
C ASN A 88 -9.13 -1.82 5.56
N GLU A 89 -9.24 -2.38 4.37
CA GLU A 89 -8.90 -3.77 4.10
C GLU A 89 -7.39 -4.04 4.23
N LEU A 90 -6.55 -3.14 3.73
CA LEU A 90 -5.09 -3.25 3.88
C LEU A 90 -4.67 -3.21 5.35
N ILE A 91 -5.22 -2.29 6.12
CA ILE A 91 -5.01 -2.17 7.57
C ILE A 91 -5.50 -3.45 8.27
N ALA A 92 -6.70 -3.92 7.96
CA ALA A 92 -7.28 -5.11 8.54
C ALA A 92 -6.43 -6.36 8.31
N ARG A 93 -5.95 -6.56 7.10
CA ARG A 93 -5.05 -7.67 6.75
C ARG A 93 -3.71 -7.60 7.49
N ALA A 94 -3.15 -6.40 7.67
CA ALA A 94 -1.91 -6.21 8.42
C ALA A 94 -2.11 -6.53 9.91
N VAL A 95 -3.22 -6.06 10.51
CA VAL A 95 -3.60 -6.40 11.89
C VAL A 95 -3.80 -7.91 12.05
N ALA A 96 -4.60 -8.53 11.19
CA ALA A 96 -4.87 -9.95 11.25
C ALA A 96 -3.60 -10.80 11.15
N ARG A 97 -2.70 -10.45 10.22
CA ARG A 97 -1.40 -11.11 10.07
C ARG A 97 -0.57 -11.01 11.35
N ARG A 98 -0.50 -9.83 11.96
CA ARG A 98 0.24 -9.61 13.22
C ARG A 98 -0.35 -10.45 14.36
N VAL A 99 -1.67 -10.49 14.51
CA VAL A 99 -2.34 -11.26 15.55
C VAL A 99 -2.11 -12.77 15.37
N ILE A 100 -2.28 -13.29 14.16
CA ILE A 100 -2.07 -14.71 13.86
C ILE A 100 -0.61 -15.10 14.11
N LYS A 101 0.35 -14.27 13.69
CA LYS A 101 1.78 -14.51 13.96
C LYS A 101 2.08 -14.57 15.45
N LYS A 102 1.56 -13.62 16.25
CA LYS A 102 1.76 -13.64 17.71
C LYS A 102 1.15 -14.87 18.36
N ALA A 103 -0.03 -15.28 17.93
CA ALA A 103 -0.70 -16.45 18.44
C ALA A 103 0.08 -17.75 18.12
N THR A 104 0.63 -17.89 16.93
CA THR A 104 1.47 -19.04 16.55
C THR A 104 2.75 -19.09 17.37
N VAL A 105 3.46 -17.96 17.56
CA VAL A 105 4.65 -17.90 18.41
C VAL A 105 4.31 -18.28 19.86
N ALA A 106 3.19 -17.78 20.40
CA ALA A 106 2.74 -18.12 21.75
C ALA A 106 2.42 -19.62 21.88
N ALA A 107 1.76 -20.23 20.90
CA ALA A 107 1.46 -21.66 20.90
C ALA A 107 2.73 -22.52 20.90
N VAL A 108 3.73 -22.19 20.09
CA VAL A 108 5.03 -22.87 20.06
C VAL A 108 5.76 -22.69 21.39
N LYS A 109 5.72 -21.50 21.99
CA LYS A 109 6.33 -21.21 23.30
C LYS A 109 5.69 -22.08 24.40
N HIS A 110 4.38 -22.27 24.41
CA HIS A 110 3.70 -23.13 25.35
C HIS A 110 4.08 -24.61 25.21
N GLN A 111 4.34 -25.08 24.01
CA GLN A 111 4.79 -26.46 23.77
C GLN A 111 6.27 -26.68 24.16
N THR A 112 7.09 -25.62 24.14
CA THR A 112 8.55 -25.70 24.35
C THR A 112 8.96 -25.22 25.77
N SER A 113 8.03 -24.93 26.66
CA SER A 113 8.22 -24.22 27.94
C SER A 113 9.04 -24.94 29.01
N ALA A 114 9.80 -25.97 28.65
CA ALA A 114 10.70 -26.68 29.59
C ALA A 114 12.01 -25.94 29.94
N ASN A 115 12.41 -24.90 29.15
CA ASN A 115 13.67 -24.18 29.36
C ASN A 115 13.49 -22.66 29.27
N SER A 116 13.84 -21.93 30.33
CA SER A 116 13.79 -20.45 30.40
C SER A 116 14.63 -19.75 29.32
N LEU A 117 15.76 -20.33 28.91
CA LEU A 117 16.61 -19.84 27.83
C LEU A 117 15.92 -19.90 26.46
N ALA A 118 15.15 -20.96 26.17
CA ALA A 118 14.39 -21.08 24.96
C ALA A 118 13.27 -20.00 24.88
N SER A 119 12.65 -19.70 26.02
CA SER A 119 11.59 -18.68 26.08
C SER A 119 12.12 -17.28 25.76
N LEU A 120 13.31 -16.92 26.25
CA LEU A 120 13.99 -15.67 25.93
C LEU A 120 14.37 -15.57 24.43
N GLY A 121 14.79 -16.69 23.84
CA GLY A 121 15.07 -16.77 22.40
C GLY A 121 13.81 -16.54 21.54
N PHE A 122 12.68 -17.09 21.94
CA PHE A 122 11.38 -16.87 21.25
C PHE A 122 10.87 -15.43 21.40
N ASP A 123 11.06 -14.80 22.57
CA ASP A 123 10.68 -13.40 22.77
C ASP A 123 11.55 -12.46 21.93
N ALA A 124 12.87 -12.68 21.89
CA ALA A 124 13.78 -11.92 21.04
C ALA A 124 13.48 -12.11 19.53
N ALA A 125 13.18 -13.34 19.10
CA ALA A 125 12.80 -13.63 17.73
C ALA A 125 11.46 -12.97 17.36
N GLY A 126 10.49 -12.93 18.28
CA GLY A 126 9.20 -12.25 18.08
C GLY A 126 9.36 -10.76 17.89
N VAL A 127 10.19 -10.11 18.71
CA VAL A 127 10.50 -8.66 18.59
C VAL A 127 11.27 -8.37 17.29
N ALA A 128 12.27 -9.20 16.96
CA ALA A 128 13.00 -9.05 15.70
C ALA A 128 12.10 -9.23 14.48
N TRP A 129 11.15 -10.15 14.53
CA TRP A 129 10.20 -10.39 13.46
C TRP A 129 9.22 -9.22 13.27
N GLU A 130 8.77 -8.57 14.36
CA GLU A 130 7.96 -7.36 14.27
C GLU A 130 8.75 -6.19 13.67
N ALA A 131 10.02 -6.05 14.02
CA ALA A 131 10.91 -5.02 13.47
C ALA A 131 11.21 -5.19 11.97
N LEU A 132 11.07 -6.41 11.44
CA LEU A 132 11.24 -6.71 10.02
C LEU A 132 9.92 -6.59 9.21
N GLU A 133 8.82 -6.21 9.83
CA GLU A 133 7.53 -6.06 9.14
C GLU A 133 7.48 -4.74 8.37
N ASN A 134 7.85 -4.80 7.10
CA ASN A 134 7.82 -3.68 6.17
C ASN A 134 6.53 -3.68 5.34
N ALA A 135 6.05 -2.49 4.99
CA ALA A 135 4.95 -2.36 4.05
C ALA A 135 5.37 -2.76 2.63
N ASP A 136 4.46 -3.35 1.85
CA ASP A 136 4.71 -3.61 0.43
C ASP A 136 4.63 -2.30 -0.37
N THR A 137 5.77 -1.65 -0.52
CA THR A 137 5.92 -0.40 -1.27
C THR A 137 6.23 -0.61 -2.75
N ARG A 138 6.21 -1.86 -3.24
CA ARG A 138 6.40 -2.13 -4.67
C ARG A 138 5.36 -1.40 -5.50
N CYS A 139 5.82 -0.67 -6.48
CA CYS A 139 4.99 0.08 -7.41
C CYS A 139 5.63 0.12 -8.80
N TRP A 140 4.84 0.42 -9.82
CA TRP A 140 5.35 0.64 -11.16
C TRP A 140 5.99 2.04 -11.25
N GLY A 141 7.31 2.11 -11.12
CA GLY A 141 8.05 3.37 -11.17
C GLY A 141 7.99 4.10 -12.52
N LEU A 142 7.50 3.43 -13.57
CA LEU A 142 7.30 4.00 -14.90
C LEU A 142 5.85 4.43 -15.18
N LEU A 143 4.95 4.34 -14.19
CA LEU A 143 3.60 4.85 -14.37
C LEU A 143 3.64 6.36 -14.63
N PRO A 144 2.97 6.85 -15.68
CA PRO A 144 2.84 8.27 -15.93
C PRO A 144 1.84 8.90 -14.95
N ARG A 145 1.93 10.21 -14.74
CA ARG A 145 0.93 10.98 -13.99
C ARG A 145 -0.43 10.96 -14.69
N ASN A 146 -0.42 11.22 -15.99
CA ASN A 146 -1.61 11.17 -16.83
C ASN A 146 -1.27 10.69 -18.25
N ILE A 147 -2.30 10.20 -18.90
CA ILE A 147 -2.26 9.82 -20.30
C ILE A 147 -2.89 10.95 -21.10
N GLN A 148 -2.13 11.48 -22.05
CA GLN A 148 -2.56 12.59 -22.88
C GLN A 148 -2.54 12.20 -24.35
N VAL A 149 -3.48 12.74 -25.12
CA VAL A 149 -3.58 12.55 -26.55
C VAL A 149 -3.71 13.89 -27.27
N LEU A 150 -3.23 13.94 -28.49
CA LEU A 150 -3.51 14.97 -29.47
C LEU A 150 -3.93 14.26 -30.76
N ARG A 151 -5.09 14.61 -31.26
CA ARG A 151 -5.52 14.18 -32.58
C ARG A 151 -5.26 15.30 -33.58
N ILE A 152 -4.57 14.98 -34.65
CA ILE A 152 -4.28 15.91 -35.75
C ILE A 152 -4.78 15.29 -37.05
N GLU A 153 -5.29 16.14 -37.94
CA GLU A 153 -5.56 15.74 -39.32
C GLU A 153 -4.31 15.93 -40.14
N VAL A 154 -3.89 14.90 -40.85
CA VAL A 154 -2.76 14.93 -41.74
C VAL A 154 -3.31 14.90 -43.16
N PRO A 155 -2.92 15.87 -44.04
CA PRO A 155 -3.35 15.83 -45.42
C PRO A 155 -2.85 14.54 -46.09
N ALA A 156 -3.72 13.95 -46.89
CA ALA A 156 -3.33 12.80 -47.70
C ALA A 156 -2.22 13.22 -48.64
N GLY A 157 -1.09 12.52 -48.61
CA GLY A 157 0.05 12.77 -49.51
C GLY A 157 -0.24 12.30 -50.94
#